data_1599524c4b9b158fb52dc7ab067928d8
#
_entry.id   1599524c4b9b158fb52dc7ab067928d8
#
_cell.length_a   1.000
_cell.length_b   1.000
_cell.length_c   1.000
_cell.angle_alpha   90.00
_cell.angle_beta   90.00
_cell.angle_gamma   90.00
#
_symmetry.space_group_name_H-M   'P 1'
#
loop_
_entity.id
_entity.type
_entity.pdbx_description
1 polymer ?
#
loop_
_entity_poly.entity_id
_entity_poly.type
_entity_poly.pdbx_seq_one_letter_code
_entity_poly.pdbx_strand_id
1 'polypeptide(L)'
;MRRRATTVVGLLSALAGSLEGQGRISGTVFDSLDTRAPLAHAMVVLVESGRAATTDARGRFQFDGVAAGHYTLGFMHPLLDSLGITLPPVGVDHPAGARSVVWLATPAPATLHGRLCPDTSDTETGVVIGRVRDVDDDVPLAQATVRTSWTEFVLSSTARADRRVETVASTNGDGVYRLCGVPVRLLLDVEAIAGGFRAGPRRVAVDLRLVTRVDFAVTHKDSAARDSPAGAPARDGTASILGTVRDARGRAIRGATASVLGGDRSVRSDTAGAFSLTAIPAGTRTLETRPMGLPPETSTFDLPTGGARTVELTMTRSVPVLAPVTVVASRSAGTAMAKSGFFERRRQGLGAFMTAEEIARLHALELGGVLERMRGVRTVYWGGAPMPSQLGAAGRTCVPTFFVDGMVFMVDGPRLSASTHYPFSDLSGAIVPEFIRGIEIYSSPGTIPAQFDRSSFTGCGSVVIWTR
;
A
#
# COMPACT_ATOMS: atom_id res chain seq x y z
N MET A 1 -15.21 8.76 102.92
CA MET A 1 -15.98 8.53 101.63
C MET A 1 -15.06 8.61 100.45
N ARG A 2 -14.59 7.47 99.92
CA ARG A 2 -13.67 7.38 98.81
C ARG A 2 -14.48 6.92 97.55
N ARG A 3 -14.62 7.78 96.55
CA ARG A 3 -15.24 7.43 95.26
C ARG A 3 -14.14 6.81 94.37
N ARG A 4 -14.38 5.61 93.93
CA ARG A 4 -13.56 4.92 92.94
C ARG A 4 -14.02 5.38 91.56
N ALA A 5 -13.09 5.93 90.78
CA ALA A 5 -13.29 6.20 89.39
C ALA A 5 -12.93 4.95 88.57
N THR A 6 -13.88 4.43 87.78
CA THR A 6 -13.70 3.29 86.91
C THR A 6 -13.35 3.84 85.49
N THR A 7 -12.10 3.61 85.11
CA THR A 7 -11.62 3.98 83.76
C THR A 7 -12.04 2.89 82.77
N VAL A 8 -12.92 3.23 81.83
CA VAL A 8 -13.26 2.38 80.68
C VAL A 8 -12.24 2.66 79.59
N VAL A 9 -11.39 1.68 79.32
CA VAL A 9 -10.47 1.68 78.14
C VAL A 9 -11.25 1.17 76.94
N GLY A 10 -11.66 2.06 76.03
CA GLY A 10 -12.25 1.71 74.75
C GLY A 10 -11.15 1.24 73.83
N LEU A 11 -11.23 -0.03 73.38
CA LEU A 11 -10.43 -0.59 72.33
C LEU A 11 -10.93 -0.03 71.01
N LEU A 12 -10.27 0.97 70.40
CA LEU A 12 -10.42 1.31 69.01
C LEU A 12 -9.65 0.29 68.18
N SER A 13 -10.34 -0.72 67.66
CA SER A 13 -9.83 -1.59 66.59
C SER A 13 -9.76 -0.77 65.31
N ALA A 14 -8.60 -0.22 65.00
CA ALA A 14 -8.31 0.34 63.69
C ALA A 14 -8.35 -0.81 62.66
N LEU A 15 -9.39 -0.84 61.86
CA LEU A 15 -9.39 -1.57 60.57
C LEU A 15 -8.34 -0.90 59.66
N ALA A 16 -7.10 -1.30 59.83
CA ALA A 16 -6.08 -1.12 58.81
C ALA A 16 -6.45 -2.02 57.63
N GLY A 17 -7.31 -1.53 56.78
CA GLY A 17 -7.51 -2.14 55.46
C GLY A 17 -6.14 -2.15 54.77
N SER A 18 -5.65 -3.35 54.50
CA SER A 18 -4.41 -3.59 53.80
C SER A 18 -4.48 -2.86 52.45
N LEU A 19 -3.71 -1.79 52.31
CA LEU A 19 -3.34 -1.22 51.01
C LEU A 19 -2.36 -2.19 50.34
N GLU A 20 -2.76 -3.46 50.21
CA GLU A 20 -1.97 -4.46 49.51
C GLU A 20 -1.95 -4.13 48.06
N GLY A 21 -0.81 -3.56 47.63
CA GLY A 21 -0.29 -3.79 46.32
C GLY A 21 -1.14 -3.34 45.12
N GLN A 22 -1.73 -2.13 45.21
CA GLN A 22 -2.32 -1.56 43.96
C GLN A 22 -1.20 -1.27 42.96
N GLY A 23 -1.23 -1.99 41.85
CA GLY A 23 -0.29 -1.84 40.79
C GLY A 23 -0.79 -0.91 39.68
N ARG A 24 -0.10 -0.95 38.56
CA ARG A 24 -0.42 -0.16 37.36
C ARG A 24 -0.42 -1.05 36.14
N ILE A 25 -1.48 -0.96 35.32
CA ILE A 25 -1.48 -1.50 33.94
C ILE A 25 -1.37 -0.31 33.01
N SER A 26 -0.37 -0.32 32.13
CA SER A 26 -0.15 0.72 31.13
C SER A 26 0.21 0.09 29.80
N GLY A 27 0.09 0.85 28.72
CA GLY A 27 0.43 0.30 27.42
C GLY A 27 0.32 1.30 26.29
N THR A 28 0.45 0.78 25.10
CA THR A 28 0.32 1.54 23.87
C THR A 28 -0.54 0.77 22.88
N VAL A 29 -1.42 1.48 22.18
CA VAL A 29 -2.21 0.97 21.07
C VAL A 29 -1.56 1.42 19.78
N PHE A 30 -1.36 0.49 18.83
CA PHE A 30 -0.73 0.74 17.54
C PHE A 30 -1.71 0.51 16.39
N ASP A 31 -1.55 1.33 15.36
CA ASP A 31 -2.17 1.08 14.05
C ASP A 31 -1.24 0.21 13.20
N SER A 32 -1.64 -1.02 12.93
CA SER A 32 -0.87 -1.92 12.05
C SER A 32 -0.97 -1.53 10.57
N LEU A 33 -1.88 -0.63 10.21
CA LEU A 33 -2.03 -0.13 8.84
C LEU A 33 -0.97 0.92 8.50
N ASP A 34 -0.53 1.68 9.50
CA ASP A 34 0.46 2.74 9.33
C ASP A 34 1.77 2.43 10.09
N THR A 35 2.54 1.46 9.58
CA THR A 35 3.89 1.09 10.07
C THR A 35 4.06 1.07 11.60
N ARG A 36 3.02 0.64 12.32
CA ARG A 36 2.92 0.69 13.79
C ARG A 36 2.88 2.11 14.36
N ALA A 37 2.24 3.03 13.64
CA ALA A 37 1.96 4.34 14.19
C ALA A 37 1.13 4.23 15.47
N PRO A 38 1.33 5.11 16.46
CA PRO A 38 0.50 5.15 17.64
C PRO A 38 -0.95 5.45 17.29
N LEU A 39 -1.91 4.69 17.83
CA LEU A 39 -3.33 4.93 17.63
C LEU A 39 -3.86 5.83 18.75
N ALA A 40 -4.01 7.13 18.45
CA ALA A 40 -4.62 8.11 19.36
C ALA A 40 -6.14 7.94 19.43
N HIS A 41 -6.75 8.40 20.52
CA HIS A 41 -8.21 8.40 20.73
C HIS A 41 -8.86 7.00 20.75
N ALA A 42 -8.10 5.93 20.90
CA ALA A 42 -8.64 4.60 21.15
C ALA A 42 -9.13 4.51 22.60
N MET A 43 -10.33 4.01 22.81
CA MET A 43 -10.87 3.74 24.14
C MET A 43 -10.50 2.32 24.55
N VAL A 44 -9.59 2.20 25.52
CA VAL A 44 -9.17 0.92 26.11
C VAL A 44 -10.03 0.63 27.34
N VAL A 45 -10.56 -0.58 27.43
CA VAL A 45 -11.46 -1.02 28.50
C VAL A 45 -10.80 -2.17 29.27
N LEU A 46 -10.78 -2.07 30.58
CA LEU A 46 -10.43 -3.13 31.52
C LEU A 46 -11.73 -3.83 31.92
N VAL A 47 -12.03 -4.96 31.28
CA VAL A 47 -13.38 -5.57 31.27
C VAL A 47 -13.86 -5.89 32.70
N GLU A 48 -13.05 -6.53 33.54
CA GLU A 48 -13.45 -7.01 34.86
C GLU A 48 -13.77 -5.85 35.84
N SER A 49 -13.17 -4.69 35.64
CA SER A 49 -13.40 -3.51 36.48
C SER A 49 -14.34 -2.48 35.84
N GLY A 50 -14.69 -2.64 34.57
CA GLY A 50 -15.48 -1.67 33.79
C GLY A 50 -14.78 -0.32 33.56
N ARG A 51 -13.50 -0.20 33.91
CA ARG A 51 -12.74 1.05 33.77
C ARG A 51 -12.33 1.24 32.31
N ALA A 52 -12.38 2.48 31.84
CA ALA A 52 -11.93 2.86 30.52
C ALA A 52 -10.87 3.96 30.58
N ALA A 53 -9.95 3.95 29.62
CA ALA A 53 -8.94 4.97 29.41
C ALA A 53 -8.80 5.28 27.92
N THR A 54 -8.71 6.55 27.56
CA THR A 54 -8.50 6.97 26.16
C THR A 54 -7.01 7.15 25.89
N THR A 55 -6.53 6.67 24.77
CA THR A 55 -5.12 6.84 24.37
C THR A 55 -4.78 8.28 24.02
N ASP A 56 -3.59 8.71 24.44
CA ASP A 56 -3.03 10.02 24.09
C ASP A 56 -2.54 10.06 22.61
N ALA A 57 -2.00 11.21 22.18
CA ALA A 57 -1.45 11.39 20.83
C ALA A 57 -0.29 10.41 20.49
N ARG A 58 0.29 9.76 21.49
CA ARG A 58 1.32 8.72 21.34
C ARG A 58 0.76 7.31 21.52
N GLY A 59 -0.58 7.16 21.45
CA GLY A 59 -1.27 5.89 21.61
C GLY A 59 -1.18 5.29 23.03
N ARG A 60 -0.76 6.02 24.06
CA ARG A 60 -0.52 5.50 25.40
C ARG A 60 -1.77 5.59 26.26
N PHE A 61 -2.00 4.54 27.06
CA PHE A 61 -3.04 4.47 28.08
C PHE A 61 -2.48 4.00 29.43
N GLN A 62 -3.22 4.26 30.50
CA GLN A 62 -2.81 3.87 31.84
C GLN A 62 -4.01 3.65 32.76
N PHE A 63 -3.96 2.61 33.57
CA PHE A 63 -4.85 2.33 34.68
C PHE A 63 -4.01 2.25 35.97
N ASP A 64 -4.22 3.18 36.90
CA ASP A 64 -3.58 3.17 38.22
C ASP A 64 -4.49 2.48 39.24
N GLY A 65 -3.88 1.97 40.31
CA GLY A 65 -4.62 1.37 41.40
C GLY A 65 -5.35 0.08 41.00
N VAL A 66 -4.69 -0.76 40.21
CA VAL A 66 -5.21 -2.06 39.80
C VAL A 66 -4.76 -3.11 40.82
N ALA A 67 -5.71 -3.90 41.34
CA ALA A 67 -5.41 -5.02 42.23
C ALA A 67 -4.74 -6.18 41.50
N ALA A 68 -4.13 -7.10 42.23
CA ALA A 68 -3.62 -8.31 41.61
C ALA A 68 -4.77 -9.16 41.03
N GLY A 69 -4.57 -9.73 39.85
CA GLY A 69 -5.58 -10.57 39.19
C GLY A 69 -5.31 -10.80 37.73
N HIS A 70 -6.21 -11.57 37.11
CA HIS A 70 -6.26 -11.75 35.68
C HIS A 70 -7.25 -10.73 35.11
N TYR A 71 -6.84 -9.99 34.08
CA TYR A 71 -7.63 -8.94 33.45
C TYR A 71 -7.71 -9.15 31.95
N THR A 72 -8.83 -8.75 31.38
CA THR A 72 -9.08 -8.74 29.94
C THR A 72 -9.13 -7.30 29.45
N LEU A 73 -8.23 -6.93 28.53
CA LEU A 73 -8.20 -5.63 27.90
C LEU A 73 -8.78 -5.72 26.49
N GLY A 74 -9.81 -4.91 26.22
CA GLY A 74 -10.31 -4.63 24.88
C GLY A 74 -10.04 -3.18 24.52
N PHE A 75 -10.03 -2.86 23.25
CA PHE A 75 -10.07 -1.46 22.83
C PHE A 75 -11.00 -1.26 21.63
N MET A 76 -11.55 -0.06 21.53
CA MET A 76 -12.43 0.39 20.46
C MET A 76 -11.85 1.67 19.86
N HIS A 77 -12.09 1.87 18.57
CA HIS A 77 -11.68 3.09 17.88
C HIS A 77 -12.75 3.46 16.86
N PRO A 78 -13.17 4.73 16.75
CA PRO A 78 -14.29 5.15 15.90
C PRO A 78 -14.18 4.69 14.44
N LEU A 79 -12.97 4.69 13.87
CA LEU A 79 -12.75 4.20 12.51
C LEU A 79 -13.03 2.69 12.39
N LEU A 80 -12.58 1.88 13.34
CA LEU A 80 -12.77 0.43 13.31
C LEU A 80 -14.23 0.06 13.54
N ASP A 81 -14.88 0.77 14.47
CA ASP A 81 -16.30 0.58 14.77
C ASP A 81 -17.16 0.91 13.54
N SER A 82 -16.87 2.02 12.85
CA SER A 82 -17.54 2.43 11.61
C SER A 82 -17.33 1.46 10.45
N LEU A 83 -16.24 0.69 10.48
CA LEU A 83 -15.96 -0.38 9.52
C LEU A 83 -16.53 -1.74 9.95
N GLY A 84 -17.21 -1.82 11.12
CA GLY A 84 -17.75 -3.05 11.68
C GLY A 84 -16.68 -4.04 12.16
N ILE A 85 -15.48 -3.55 12.50
CA ILE A 85 -14.35 -4.39 12.91
C ILE A 85 -14.33 -4.53 14.43
N THR A 86 -14.70 -5.70 14.92
CA THR A 86 -14.56 -6.08 16.31
C THR A 86 -13.17 -6.67 16.56
N LEU A 87 -12.51 -6.20 17.63
CA LEU A 87 -11.19 -6.63 18.01
C LEU A 87 -11.26 -7.71 19.09
N PRO A 88 -10.44 -8.78 19.02
CA PRO A 88 -10.37 -9.75 20.10
C PRO A 88 -9.70 -9.10 21.33
N PRO A 89 -10.24 -9.32 22.54
CA PRO A 89 -9.63 -8.82 23.76
C PRO A 89 -8.32 -9.59 24.08
N VAL A 90 -7.46 -8.98 24.88
CA VAL A 90 -6.16 -9.52 25.28
C VAL A 90 -6.16 -9.76 26.79
N GLY A 91 -5.84 -10.99 27.22
CA GLY A 91 -5.67 -11.34 28.63
C GLY A 91 -4.33 -10.87 29.19
N VAL A 92 -4.32 -10.40 30.44
CA VAL A 92 -3.12 -9.91 31.15
C VAL A 92 -3.15 -10.37 32.60
N ASP A 93 -2.11 -11.06 33.01
CA ASP A 93 -1.87 -11.37 34.42
C ASP A 93 -1.17 -10.19 35.10
N HIS A 94 -1.79 -9.67 36.17
CA HIS A 94 -1.27 -8.52 36.89
C HIS A 94 -0.93 -8.93 38.34
N PRO A 95 0.36 -9.10 38.67
CA PRO A 95 0.79 -9.42 40.03
C PRO A 95 0.58 -8.25 41.01
N ALA A 96 0.52 -8.55 42.31
CA ALA A 96 0.37 -7.53 43.37
C ALA A 96 1.49 -6.47 43.31
N GLY A 97 1.11 -5.20 43.27
CA GLY A 97 2.05 -4.06 43.22
C GLY A 97 2.84 -3.92 41.95
N ALA A 98 2.57 -4.72 40.94
CA ALA A 98 3.33 -4.74 39.68
C ALA A 98 3.03 -3.54 38.76
N ARG A 99 3.94 -3.32 37.81
CA ARG A 99 3.73 -2.47 36.63
C ARG A 99 3.67 -3.37 35.42
N SER A 100 2.46 -3.69 34.99
CA SER A 100 2.26 -4.49 33.79
C SER A 100 2.19 -3.59 32.55
N VAL A 101 2.93 -3.94 31.49
CA VAL A 101 2.93 -3.21 30.22
C VAL A 101 2.29 -4.08 29.15
N VAL A 102 1.29 -3.53 28.45
CA VAL A 102 0.51 -4.23 27.43
C VAL A 102 0.60 -3.50 26.10
N TRP A 103 0.77 -4.28 25.04
CA TRP A 103 0.82 -3.79 23.68
C TRP A 103 -0.42 -4.27 22.96
N LEU A 104 -1.25 -3.32 22.51
CA LEU A 104 -2.45 -3.59 21.73
C LEU A 104 -2.22 -3.10 20.30
N ALA A 105 -2.78 -3.77 19.33
CA ALA A 105 -2.66 -3.37 17.95
C ALA A 105 -3.94 -3.71 17.18
N THR A 106 -4.22 -2.93 16.14
CA THR A 106 -5.24 -3.30 15.15
C THR A 106 -4.83 -4.63 14.49
N PRO A 107 -5.78 -5.41 13.94
CA PRO A 107 -5.46 -6.66 13.26
C PRO A 107 -4.45 -6.47 12.13
N ALA A 108 -3.74 -7.53 11.80
CA ALA A 108 -2.83 -7.50 10.67
C ALA A 108 -3.56 -7.13 9.38
N PRO A 109 -2.93 -6.36 8.46
CA PRO A 109 -3.57 -5.89 7.24
C PRO A 109 -4.24 -6.98 6.41
N ALA A 110 -3.63 -8.16 6.29
CA ALA A 110 -4.23 -9.30 5.59
C ALA A 110 -5.54 -9.80 6.24
N THR A 111 -5.59 -9.80 7.58
CA THR A 111 -6.80 -10.14 8.34
C THR A 111 -7.89 -9.10 8.14
N LEU A 112 -7.52 -7.82 8.12
CA LEU A 112 -8.43 -6.72 7.85
C LEU A 112 -8.97 -6.78 6.42
N HIS A 113 -8.12 -7.01 5.43
CA HIS A 113 -8.54 -7.15 4.04
C HIS A 113 -9.60 -8.23 3.87
N GLY A 114 -9.38 -9.44 4.40
CA GLY A 114 -10.36 -10.54 4.30
C GLY A 114 -11.70 -10.25 5.01
N ARG A 115 -11.70 -9.40 6.05
CA ARG A 115 -12.94 -8.97 6.73
C ARG A 115 -13.67 -7.84 6.00
N LEU A 116 -12.90 -6.90 5.42
CA LEU A 116 -13.45 -5.74 4.73
C LEU A 116 -13.99 -6.06 3.35
N CYS A 117 -13.34 -7.01 2.67
CA CYS A 117 -13.63 -7.37 1.29
C CYS A 117 -13.77 -8.91 1.14
N PRO A 118 -14.79 -9.54 1.76
CA PRO A 118 -14.93 -11.01 1.78
C PRO A 118 -15.13 -11.62 0.39
N ASP A 119 -15.67 -10.86 -0.55
CA ASP A 119 -15.94 -11.31 -1.92
C ASP A 119 -14.70 -11.27 -2.83
N THR A 120 -13.61 -10.64 -2.37
CA THR A 120 -12.35 -10.57 -3.10
C THR A 120 -11.35 -11.56 -2.49
N SER A 121 -11.43 -12.83 -2.88
CA SER A 121 -10.47 -13.86 -2.49
C SER A 121 -9.11 -13.71 -3.20
N ASP A 122 -8.98 -12.74 -4.08
CA ASP A 122 -7.78 -12.49 -4.86
C ASP A 122 -6.73 -11.73 -4.03
N THR A 123 -5.57 -12.34 -3.86
CA THR A 123 -4.41 -11.77 -3.16
C THR A 123 -3.71 -10.67 -3.97
N GLU A 124 -4.13 -10.42 -5.20
CA GLU A 124 -3.59 -9.38 -6.07
C GLU A 124 -4.36 -8.06 -5.97
N THR A 125 -5.46 -8.05 -5.23
CA THR A 125 -6.24 -6.85 -4.95
C THR A 125 -6.20 -6.50 -3.47
N GLY A 126 -6.31 -5.21 -3.19
CA GLY A 126 -6.38 -4.68 -1.84
C GLY A 126 -7.59 -3.79 -1.64
N VAL A 127 -7.62 -3.11 -0.52
CA VAL A 127 -8.68 -2.18 -0.13
C VAL A 127 -8.10 -0.82 0.23
N VAL A 128 -8.75 0.24 -0.24
CA VAL A 128 -8.55 1.60 0.26
C VAL A 128 -9.71 1.93 1.20
N ILE A 129 -9.37 2.29 2.43
CA ILE A 129 -10.32 2.72 3.44
C ILE A 129 -10.06 4.16 3.83
N GLY A 130 -11.05 4.84 4.36
CA GLY A 130 -10.87 6.18 4.88
C GLY A 130 -12.17 6.86 5.21
N ARG A 131 -12.06 8.16 5.48
CA ARG A 131 -13.15 9.03 5.87
C ARG A 131 -13.27 10.20 4.91
N VAL A 132 -14.51 10.57 4.59
CA VAL A 132 -14.82 11.81 3.87
C VAL A 132 -15.56 12.73 4.84
N ARG A 133 -15.07 13.94 4.99
CA ARG A 133 -15.62 14.95 5.88
C ARG A 133 -15.73 16.30 5.17
N ASP A 134 -16.54 17.18 5.70
CA ASP A 134 -16.53 18.57 5.26
C ASP A 134 -15.22 19.26 5.66
N VAL A 135 -14.69 20.10 4.77
CA VAL A 135 -13.39 20.75 4.99
C VAL A 135 -13.48 21.91 5.98
N ASP A 136 -14.66 22.50 6.18
CA ASP A 136 -14.83 23.72 6.97
C ASP A 136 -15.27 23.44 8.41
N ASP A 137 -16.12 22.43 8.64
CA ASP A 137 -16.67 22.11 9.97
C ASP A 137 -16.36 20.70 10.47
N ASP A 138 -15.57 19.92 9.72
CA ASP A 138 -15.13 18.57 10.07
C ASP A 138 -16.27 17.53 10.21
N VAL A 139 -17.48 17.86 9.76
CA VAL A 139 -18.63 16.96 9.83
C VAL A 139 -18.48 15.82 8.83
N PRO A 140 -18.75 14.56 9.23
CA PRO A 140 -18.73 13.43 8.32
C PRO A 140 -19.74 13.59 7.18
N LEU A 141 -19.32 13.27 5.95
CA LEU A 141 -20.17 13.34 4.77
C LEU A 141 -20.66 11.94 4.40
N ALA A 142 -21.94 11.68 4.64
CA ALA A 142 -22.61 10.46 4.19
C ALA A 142 -22.88 10.53 2.67
N GLN A 143 -22.96 9.36 2.02
CA GLN A 143 -23.25 9.23 0.58
C GLN A 143 -22.26 9.96 -0.33
N ALA A 144 -21.08 10.32 0.18
CA ALA A 144 -19.99 10.79 -0.67
C ALA A 144 -19.45 9.62 -1.51
N THR A 145 -19.16 9.89 -2.77
CA THR A 145 -18.61 8.88 -3.70
C THR A 145 -17.10 8.94 -3.69
N VAL A 146 -16.44 7.82 -3.44
CA VAL A 146 -14.99 7.68 -3.59
C VAL A 146 -14.71 6.71 -4.74
N ARG A 147 -13.81 7.10 -5.65
CA ARG A 147 -13.54 6.30 -6.84
C ARG A 147 -12.07 6.34 -7.25
N THR A 148 -11.68 5.31 -7.97
CA THR A 148 -10.41 5.23 -8.71
C THR A 148 -10.61 4.45 -10.00
N SER A 149 -9.74 4.66 -10.97
CA SER A 149 -9.77 3.90 -12.23
C SER A 149 -8.36 3.61 -12.72
N TRP A 150 -8.24 2.50 -13.44
CA TRP A 150 -7.00 2.08 -14.09
C TRP A 150 -7.29 1.43 -15.43
N THR A 151 -6.24 1.22 -16.21
CA THR A 151 -6.34 0.49 -17.48
C THR A 151 -5.75 -0.89 -17.31
N GLU A 152 -6.54 -1.92 -17.59
CA GLU A 152 -6.09 -3.29 -17.68
C GLU A 152 -5.79 -3.65 -19.13
N PHE A 153 -4.63 -4.25 -19.35
CA PHE A 153 -4.29 -4.80 -20.64
C PHE A 153 -4.70 -6.27 -20.69
N VAL A 154 -5.77 -6.55 -21.41
CA VAL A 154 -6.21 -7.93 -21.63
C VAL A 154 -5.54 -8.44 -22.89
N LEU A 155 -4.60 -9.36 -22.70
CA LEU A 155 -3.93 -10.06 -23.79
C LEU A 155 -4.67 -11.38 -24.04
N SER A 156 -5.31 -11.53 -25.18
CA SER A 156 -5.82 -12.80 -25.66
C SER A 156 -4.93 -13.31 -26.79
N SER A 157 -5.03 -14.59 -27.12
CA SER A 157 -4.29 -15.19 -28.25
C SER A 157 -4.57 -14.54 -29.60
N THR A 158 -5.60 -13.71 -29.71
CA THR A 158 -6.08 -13.13 -30.98
C THR A 158 -6.24 -11.61 -30.93
N ALA A 159 -6.22 -10.98 -29.78
CA ALA A 159 -6.42 -9.54 -29.65
C ALA A 159 -5.78 -8.97 -28.38
N ARG A 160 -5.32 -7.72 -28.51
CA ARG A 160 -5.02 -6.85 -27.36
C ARG A 160 -6.22 -5.93 -27.19
N ALA A 161 -6.75 -5.88 -26.00
CA ALA A 161 -7.80 -4.94 -25.63
C ALA A 161 -7.38 -4.18 -24.36
N ASP A 162 -7.51 -2.86 -24.41
CA ASP A 162 -7.36 -2.00 -23.26
C ASP A 162 -8.75 -1.88 -22.61
N ARG A 163 -8.86 -2.31 -21.36
CA ARG A 163 -10.10 -2.18 -20.59
C ARG A 163 -9.89 -1.17 -19.47
N ARG A 164 -10.63 -0.07 -19.51
CA ARG A 164 -10.70 0.81 -18.36
C ARG A 164 -11.58 0.18 -17.28
N VAL A 165 -11.02 -0.01 -16.12
CA VAL A 165 -11.71 -0.50 -14.93
C VAL A 165 -11.87 0.65 -13.96
N GLU A 166 -13.03 0.78 -13.37
CA GLU A 166 -13.33 1.75 -12.34
C GLU A 166 -13.91 1.02 -11.12
N THR A 167 -13.47 1.38 -9.93
CA THR A 167 -14.09 0.95 -8.69
C THR A 167 -14.58 2.16 -7.92
N VAL A 168 -15.77 2.00 -7.31
CA VAL A 168 -16.51 3.08 -6.65
C VAL A 168 -17.02 2.58 -5.31
N ALA A 169 -16.99 3.44 -4.30
CA ALA A 169 -17.59 3.19 -2.99
C ALA A 169 -18.31 4.45 -2.52
N SER A 170 -19.38 4.26 -1.74
CA SER A 170 -20.09 5.34 -1.05
C SER A 170 -19.76 5.35 0.44
N THR A 171 -19.71 6.52 1.05
CA THR A 171 -19.52 6.65 2.50
C THR A 171 -20.81 6.31 3.26
N ASN A 172 -20.65 5.72 4.44
CA ASN A 172 -21.73 5.50 5.41
C ASN A 172 -22.09 6.80 6.18
N GLY A 173 -22.97 6.68 7.19
CA GLY A 173 -23.40 7.82 8.05
C GLY A 173 -22.24 8.51 8.79
N ASP A 174 -21.15 7.80 9.09
CA ASP A 174 -19.97 8.32 9.75
C ASP A 174 -18.92 8.86 8.76
N GLY A 175 -19.28 8.97 7.48
CA GLY A 175 -18.38 9.40 6.41
C GLY A 175 -17.32 8.37 6.03
N VAL A 176 -17.41 7.12 6.51
CA VAL A 176 -16.41 6.08 6.28
C VAL A 176 -16.72 5.30 5.01
N TYR A 177 -15.68 5.01 4.24
CA TYR A 177 -15.77 4.22 3.01
C TYR A 177 -14.77 3.06 3.00
N ARG A 178 -15.07 2.07 2.17
CA ARG A 178 -14.16 0.99 1.80
C ARG A 178 -14.24 0.74 0.30
N LEU A 179 -13.12 0.84 -0.37
CA LEU A 179 -12.99 0.67 -1.80
C LEU A 179 -12.22 -0.63 -2.06
N CYS A 180 -12.95 -1.71 -2.31
CA CYS A 180 -12.40 -3.05 -2.54
C CYS A 180 -11.98 -3.27 -4.00
N GLY A 181 -11.17 -4.32 -4.25
CA GLY A 181 -10.77 -4.70 -5.60
C GLY A 181 -9.74 -3.76 -6.23
N VAL A 182 -9.01 -3.00 -5.41
CA VAL A 182 -7.98 -2.08 -5.88
C VAL A 182 -6.70 -2.87 -6.18
N PRO A 183 -6.12 -2.79 -7.39
CA PRO A 183 -4.92 -3.55 -7.72
C PRO A 183 -3.74 -3.13 -6.82
N VAL A 184 -2.99 -4.12 -6.32
CA VAL A 184 -1.77 -3.86 -5.56
C VAL A 184 -0.62 -3.45 -6.47
N ARG A 185 0.35 -2.69 -5.91
CA ARG A 185 1.56 -2.23 -6.61
C ARG A 185 1.33 -1.28 -7.79
N LEU A 186 0.10 -0.84 -8.01
CA LEU A 186 -0.23 0.16 -9.01
C LEU A 186 -0.41 1.52 -8.33
N LEU A 187 0.18 2.56 -8.89
CA LEU A 187 -0.01 3.93 -8.43
C LEU A 187 -1.30 4.47 -9.04
N LEU A 188 -2.30 4.72 -8.21
CA LEU A 188 -3.65 5.10 -8.61
C LEU A 188 -4.01 6.48 -8.10
N ASP A 189 -4.77 7.20 -8.88
CA ASP A 189 -5.37 8.46 -8.46
C ASP A 189 -6.76 8.16 -7.87
N VAL A 190 -6.93 8.45 -6.57
CA VAL A 190 -8.19 8.29 -5.83
C VAL A 190 -8.79 9.67 -5.60
N GLU A 191 -10.08 9.82 -5.86
CA GLU A 191 -10.82 11.06 -5.63
C GLU A 191 -12.11 10.83 -4.85
N ALA A 192 -12.55 11.85 -4.13
CA ALA A 192 -13.83 11.87 -3.43
C ALA A 192 -14.74 12.96 -4.00
N ILE A 193 -16.04 12.69 -4.05
CA ILE A 193 -17.07 13.60 -4.59
C ILE A 193 -18.24 13.65 -3.61
N ALA A 194 -18.64 14.85 -3.21
CA ALA A 194 -19.81 15.06 -2.39
C ALA A 194 -20.53 16.34 -2.85
N GLY A 195 -21.86 16.28 -3.04
CA GLY A 195 -22.65 17.44 -3.45
C GLY A 195 -22.22 18.12 -4.75
N GLY A 196 -21.55 17.40 -5.66
CA GLY A 196 -20.99 17.92 -6.89
C GLY A 196 -19.57 18.49 -6.78
N PHE A 197 -19.03 18.58 -5.57
CA PHE A 197 -17.64 19.01 -5.31
C PHE A 197 -16.69 17.84 -5.27
N ARG A 198 -15.45 18.07 -5.67
CA ARG A 198 -14.39 17.04 -5.72
C ARG A 198 -13.27 17.38 -4.76
N ALA A 199 -12.72 16.35 -4.13
CA ALA A 199 -11.45 16.37 -3.42
C ALA A 199 -10.48 15.37 -4.06
N GLY A 200 -9.20 15.64 -4.00
CA GLY A 200 -8.16 14.89 -4.68
C GLY A 200 -7.82 15.49 -6.07
N PRO A 201 -7.23 14.70 -6.99
CA PRO A 201 -6.82 13.32 -6.76
C PRO A 201 -5.70 13.19 -5.73
N ARG A 202 -5.74 12.09 -4.98
CA ARG A 202 -4.60 11.62 -4.18
C ARG A 202 -3.97 10.43 -4.85
N ARG A 203 -2.67 10.51 -5.05
CA ARG A 203 -1.90 9.41 -5.64
C ARG A 203 -1.57 8.38 -4.58
N VAL A 204 -2.08 7.17 -4.75
CA VAL A 204 -2.06 6.11 -3.74
C VAL A 204 -1.55 4.82 -4.37
N ALA A 205 -0.66 4.13 -3.68
CA ALA A 205 -0.29 2.76 -4.00
C ALA A 205 -0.78 1.85 -2.86
N VAL A 206 -1.52 0.82 -3.21
CA VAL A 206 -1.80 -0.27 -2.28
C VAL A 206 -0.62 -1.23 -2.34
N ASP A 207 0.12 -1.35 -1.25
CA ASP A 207 1.27 -2.24 -1.15
C ASP A 207 0.85 -3.68 -0.81
N LEU A 208 1.82 -4.54 -0.56
CA LEU A 208 1.59 -5.93 -0.16
C LEU A 208 0.88 -6.10 1.20
N ARG A 209 0.60 -5.02 1.91
CA ARG A 209 -0.21 -5.05 3.13
C ARG A 209 -1.70 -5.12 2.83
N LEU A 210 -2.10 -4.94 1.57
CA LEU A 210 -3.47 -5.07 1.07
C LEU A 210 -4.46 -4.01 1.60
N VAL A 211 -4.08 -3.18 2.56
CA VAL A 211 -4.94 -2.13 3.14
C VAL A 211 -4.18 -0.81 3.17
N THR A 212 -4.78 0.23 2.60
CA THR A 212 -4.23 1.58 2.62
C THR A 212 -5.30 2.55 3.10
N ARG A 213 -4.93 3.47 4.00
CA ARG A 213 -5.84 4.51 4.50
C ARG A 213 -5.68 5.80 3.73
N VAL A 214 -6.80 6.38 3.28
CA VAL A 214 -6.86 7.64 2.55
C VAL A 214 -8.07 8.44 3.00
N ASP A 215 -7.85 9.54 3.70
CA ASP A 215 -8.92 10.42 4.14
C ASP A 215 -9.07 11.61 3.18
N PHE A 216 -10.30 12.12 3.03
CA PHE A 216 -10.64 13.27 2.20
C PHE A 216 -11.44 14.31 2.99
N ALA A 217 -11.15 15.58 2.73
CA ALA A 217 -12.00 16.69 3.08
C ALA A 217 -12.61 17.29 1.80
N VAL A 218 -13.91 17.44 1.75
CA VAL A 218 -14.66 17.97 0.59
C VAL A 218 -15.46 19.17 1.05
N THR A 219 -15.50 20.26 0.28
CA THR A 219 -16.43 21.36 0.56
C THR A 219 -17.84 21.00 0.09
N HIS A 220 -18.88 21.42 0.81
CA HIS A 220 -20.25 21.27 0.35
C HIS A 220 -21.08 22.58 0.50
N LYS A 221 -20.44 23.62 1.02
CA LYS A 221 -21.12 24.87 1.40
C LYS A 221 -21.08 26.00 0.35
N ASP A 222 -20.46 25.75 -0.82
CA ASP A 222 -20.43 26.76 -1.85
C ASP A 222 -21.80 26.92 -2.50
N SER A 223 -22.60 27.83 -1.95
CA SER A 223 -23.98 28.09 -2.39
C SER A 223 -24.08 28.55 -3.86
N ALA A 224 -22.98 28.95 -4.47
CA ALA A 224 -22.91 29.33 -5.88
C ALA A 224 -22.92 28.14 -6.86
N ALA A 225 -22.72 26.91 -6.37
CA ALA A 225 -22.66 25.72 -7.22
C ALA A 225 -24.01 25.02 -7.43
N ARG A 226 -25.05 25.39 -6.67
CA ARG A 226 -26.37 24.75 -6.76
C ARG A 226 -27.09 24.93 -8.09
N ASP A 227 -26.69 25.93 -8.89
CA ASP A 227 -27.29 26.25 -10.18
C ASP A 227 -26.45 25.81 -11.39
N SER A 228 -25.40 25.00 -11.20
CA SER A 228 -24.60 24.52 -12.33
C SER A 228 -25.11 23.18 -12.85
N PRO A 229 -25.35 23.08 -14.19
CA PRO A 229 -25.78 21.82 -14.77
C PRO A 229 -24.70 20.73 -14.60
N ALA A 230 -25.14 19.50 -14.44
CA ALA A 230 -24.28 18.34 -14.34
C ALA A 230 -23.35 18.26 -15.58
N GLY A 231 -22.04 18.37 -15.37
CA GLY A 231 -21.04 18.37 -16.45
C GLY A 231 -20.34 19.71 -16.68
N ALA A 232 -20.68 20.78 -15.95
CA ALA A 232 -19.94 22.04 -16.01
C ALA A 232 -18.49 21.84 -15.50
N PRO A 233 -17.48 22.48 -16.14
CA PRO A 233 -16.10 22.42 -15.66
C PRO A 233 -16.03 22.96 -14.23
N ALA A 234 -15.14 22.37 -13.41
CA ALA A 234 -14.92 22.80 -12.05
C ALA A 234 -14.65 24.32 -12.04
N ARG A 235 -15.49 25.08 -11.32
CA ARG A 235 -15.33 26.52 -11.21
C ARG A 235 -14.01 26.83 -10.52
N ASP A 236 -13.41 27.97 -10.86
CA ASP A 236 -12.25 28.53 -10.16
C ASP A 236 -12.54 28.52 -8.65
N GLY A 237 -11.64 27.87 -7.90
CA GLY A 237 -11.80 27.77 -6.46
C GLY A 237 -11.50 29.06 -5.73
N THR A 238 -11.85 29.12 -4.47
CA THR A 238 -11.65 30.29 -3.61
C THR A 238 -10.44 30.16 -2.69
N ALA A 239 -9.86 28.96 -2.56
CA ALA A 239 -8.72 28.72 -1.70
C ALA A 239 -7.38 29.11 -2.34
N SER A 240 -6.36 29.26 -1.51
CA SER A 240 -5.00 29.57 -1.95
C SER A 240 -3.94 28.84 -1.13
N ILE A 241 -2.77 28.60 -1.75
CA ILE A 241 -1.56 28.10 -1.09
C ILE A 241 -0.47 29.16 -1.23
N LEU A 242 0.04 29.61 -0.10
CA LEU A 242 1.21 30.47 0.00
C LEU A 242 2.37 29.61 0.47
N GLY A 243 3.45 29.51 -0.28
CA GLY A 243 4.51 28.57 0.07
C GLY A 243 5.90 29.12 -0.12
N THR A 244 6.86 28.47 0.56
CA THR A 244 8.29 28.65 0.33
C THR A 244 8.93 27.31 0.03
N VAL A 245 9.82 27.29 -0.97
CA VAL A 245 10.57 26.09 -1.36
C VAL A 245 12.04 26.28 -0.98
N ARG A 246 12.56 25.36 -0.16
CA ARG A 246 13.94 25.37 0.33
C ARG A 246 14.63 24.05 0.09
N ASP A 247 15.95 24.06 0.00
CA ASP A 247 16.75 22.81 0.01
C ASP A 247 16.94 22.32 1.47
N ALA A 248 17.54 21.12 1.62
CA ALA A 248 17.83 20.52 2.92
C ALA A 248 18.76 21.37 3.82
N ARG A 249 19.40 22.40 3.25
CA ARG A 249 20.27 23.35 3.98
C ARG A 249 19.54 24.66 4.29
N GLY A 250 18.22 24.72 4.04
CA GLY A 250 17.40 25.90 4.26
C GLY A 250 17.55 27.02 3.21
N ARG A 251 18.30 26.81 2.11
CA ARG A 251 18.49 27.80 1.06
C ARG A 251 17.26 27.83 0.16
N ALA A 252 16.82 29.03 -0.22
CA ALA A 252 15.70 29.21 -1.13
C ALA A 252 15.97 28.59 -2.51
N ILE A 253 14.98 27.91 -3.05
CA ILE A 253 15.01 27.35 -4.41
C ILE A 253 14.18 28.25 -5.32
N ARG A 254 14.86 28.96 -6.23
CA ARG A 254 14.22 29.77 -7.27
C ARG A 254 13.78 28.88 -8.43
N GLY A 255 12.62 29.23 -9.03
CA GLY A 255 12.15 28.62 -10.28
C GLY A 255 11.57 27.20 -10.11
N ALA A 256 11.35 26.75 -8.87
CA ALA A 256 10.61 25.53 -8.64
C ALA A 256 9.16 25.69 -9.10
N THR A 257 8.66 24.76 -9.90
CA THR A 257 7.27 24.78 -10.36
C THR A 257 6.40 24.11 -9.32
N ALA A 258 5.37 24.82 -8.84
CA ALA A 258 4.35 24.32 -7.93
C ALA A 258 3.00 24.26 -8.66
N SER A 259 2.31 23.12 -8.62
CA SER A 259 1.01 22.90 -9.26
C SER A 259 0.15 21.96 -8.42
N VAL A 260 -1.16 22.13 -8.48
CA VAL A 260 -2.11 21.18 -7.87
C VAL A 260 -2.33 20.03 -8.83
N LEU A 261 -2.22 18.82 -8.33
CA LEU A 261 -2.44 17.60 -9.11
C LEU A 261 -3.88 17.57 -9.67
N GLY A 262 -4.01 17.33 -10.96
CA GLY A 262 -5.31 17.36 -11.66
C GLY A 262 -5.85 18.77 -11.94
N GLY A 263 -5.08 19.83 -11.65
CA GLY A 263 -5.41 21.22 -11.99
C GLY A 263 -4.53 21.76 -13.11
N ASP A 264 -5.01 22.81 -13.77
CA ASP A 264 -4.33 23.43 -14.93
C ASP A 264 -3.35 24.56 -14.51
N ARG A 265 -3.37 24.94 -13.24
CA ARG A 265 -2.59 26.09 -12.74
C ARG A 265 -1.24 25.67 -12.20
N SER A 266 -0.22 26.38 -12.60
CA SER A 266 1.13 26.23 -12.06
C SER A 266 1.77 27.58 -11.85
N VAL A 267 2.60 27.71 -10.83
CA VAL A 267 3.38 28.91 -10.52
C VAL A 267 4.84 28.55 -10.30
N ARG A 268 5.74 29.52 -10.43
CA ARG A 268 7.16 29.34 -10.14
C ARG A 268 7.55 30.13 -8.90
N SER A 269 8.40 29.53 -8.07
CA SER A 269 8.97 30.21 -6.92
C SER A 269 9.93 31.35 -7.37
N ASP A 270 9.91 32.41 -6.63
CA ASP A 270 10.78 33.61 -6.82
C ASP A 270 12.20 33.39 -6.28
N THR A 271 12.99 34.45 -6.20
CA THR A 271 14.37 34.45 -5.68
C THR A 271 14.46 34.10 -4.19
N ALA A 272 13.40 34.32 -3.43
CA ALA A 272 13.30 33.96 -2.02
C ALA A 272 12.72 32.54 -1.83
N GLY A 273 12.43 31.82 -2.92
CA GLY A 273 11.77 30.53 -2.92
C GLY A 273 10.27 30.63 -2.67
N ALA A 274 9.69 31.82 -2.61
CA ALA A 274 8.28 32.02 -2.33
C ALA A 274 7.42 31.83 -3.58
N PHE A 275 6.21 31.31 -3.39
CA PHE A 275 5.20 31.16 -4.43
C PHE A 275 3.79 31.42 -3.86
N SER A 276 2.88 31.82 -4.74
CA SER A 276 1.47 31.98 -4.40
C SER A 276 0.62 31.33 -5.49
N LEU A 277 -0.10 30.28 -5.12
CA LEU A 277 -1.03 29.57 -5.98
C LEU A 277 -2.45 29.87 -5.50
N THR A 278 -3.21 30.62 -6.30
CA THR A 278 -4.56 31.13 -5.97
C THR A 278 -5.62 30.47 -6.82
N ALA A 279 -6.89 30.71 -6.46
CA ALA A 279 -8.06 30.17 -7.16
C ALA A 279 -8.04 28.62 -7.23
N ILE A 280 -7.67 27.98 -6.11
CA ILE A 280 -7.66 26.54 -5.95
C ILE A 280 -9.04 26.12 -5.41
N PRO A 281 -9.65 25.05 -5.93
CA PRO A 281 -10.85 24.49 -5.31
C PRO A 281 -10.57 24.06 -3.86
N ALA A 282 -11.48 24.35 -2.93
CA ALA A 282 -11.38 23.93 -1.54
C ALA A 282 -11.43 22.39 -1.41
N GLY A 283 -11.06 21.86 -0.24
CA GLY A 283 -11.00 20.44 0.06
C GLY A 283 -9.58 19.88 0.01
N THR A 284 -9.45 18.56 0.07
CA THR A 284 -8.14 17.87 -0.02
C THR A 284 -7.53 18.06 -1.39
N ARG A 285 -6.30 18.61 -1.42
CA ARG A 285 -5.52 18.85 -2.65
C ARG A 285 -4.11 18.32 -2.49
N THR A 286 -3.58 17.77 -3.55
CA THR A 286 -2.18 17.35 -3.63
C THR A 286 -1.39 18.39 -4.42
N LEU A 287 -0.45 19.06 -3.76
CA LEU A 287 0.51 19.96 -4.37
C LEU A 287 1.70 19.15 -4.87
N GLU A 288 2.02 19.28 -6.13
CA GLU A 288 3.25 18.76 -6.71
C GLU A 288 4.24 19.90 -6.91
N THR A 289 5.46 19.73 -6.37
CA THR A 289 6.53 20.72 -6.50
C THR A 289 7.70 20.11 -7.25
N ARG A 290 8.10 20.73 -8.34
CA ARG A 290 9.19 20.28 -9.24
C ARG A 290 10.31 21.31 -9.29
N PRO A 291 11.32 21.21 -8.43
CA PRO A 291 12.51 22.02 -8.51
C PRO A 291 13.43 21.55 -9.64
N MET A 292 14.20 22.47 -10.23
CA MET A 292 15.19 22.10 -11.24
C MET A 292 16.34 21.29 -10.61
N GLY A 293 16.62 20.11 -11.15
CA GLY A 293 17.74 19.25 -10.70
C GLY A 293 17.50 18.46 -9.42
N LEU A 294 16.25 18.45 -8.92
CA LEU A 294 15.82 17.59 -7.81
C LEU A 294 14.57 16.82 -8.21
N PRO A 295 14.29 15.67 -7.59
CA PRO A 295 13.07 14.92 -7.86
C PRO A 295 11.82 15.74 -7.46
N PRO A 296 10.68 15.51 -8.13
CA PRO A 296 9.42 16.12 -7.73
C PRO A 296 8.98 15.59 -6.37
N GLU A 297 8.38 16.43 -5.57
CA GLU A 297 7.79 16.09 -4.28
C GLU A 297 6.31 16.40 -4.26
N THR A 298 5.52 15.57 -3.59
CA THR A 298 4.07 15.76 -3.43
C THR A 298 3.71 15.93 -1.97
N SER A 299 2.88 16.93 -1.69
CA SER A 299 2.35 17.19 -0.35
C SER A 299 0.84 17.36 -0.43
N THR A 300 0.11 16.75 0.50
CA THR A 300 -1.36 16.82 0.53
C THR A 300 -1.82 17.73 1.66
N PHE A 301 -2.77 18.62 1.36
CA PHE A 301 -3.34 19.58 2.30
C PHE A 301 -4.85 19.66 2.17
N ASP A 302 -5.53 19.90 3.28
CA ASP A 302 -6.94 20.27 3.29
C ASP A 302 -7.02 21.80 3.25
N LEU A 303 -7.70 22.32 2.26
CA LEU A 303 -7.84 23.76 2.00
C LEU A 303 -9.27 24.17 2.34
N PRO A 304 -9.47 25.04 3.36
CA PRO A 304 -10.80 25.54 3.70
C PRO A 304 -11.34 26.46 2.61
N THR A 305 -12.66 26.58 2.54
CA THR A 305 -13.34 27.43 1.58
C THR A 305 -12.97 28.91 1.80
N GLY A 306 -12.47 29.57 0.77
CA GLY A 306 -11.98 30.96 0.85
C GLY A 306 -10.72 31.17 1.68
N GLY A 307 -10.12 30.08 2.19
CA GLY A 307 -8.95 30.14 3.06
C GLY A 307 -7.61 30.13 2.31
N ALA A 308 -6.57 30.55 3.02
CA ALA A 308 -5.18 30.45 2.58
C ALA A 308 -4.41 29.48 3.47
N ARG A 309 -3.65 28.56 2.86
CA ARG A 309 -2.74 27.67 3.56
C ARG A 309 -1.31 28.11 3.33
N THR A 310 -0.58 28.37 4.42
CA THR A 310 0.86 28.60 4.35
C THR A 310 1.60 27.28 4.50
N VAL A 311 2.58 27.01 3.61
CA VAL A 311 3.36 25.78 3.58
C VAL A 311 4.84 26.07 3.42
N GLU A 312 5.67 25.30 4.10
CA GLU A 312 7.12 25.30 3.92
C GLU A 312 7.54 23.94 3.37
N LEU A 313 8.13 23.95 2.17
CA LEU A 313 8.51 22.74 1.44
C LEU A 313 10.03 22.62 1.45
N THR A 314 10.53 21.56 2.09
CA THR A 314 11.96 21.26 2.11
C THR A 314 12.27 20.16 1.11
N MET A 315 12.89 20.54 -0.01
CA MET A 315 13.30 19.61 -1.05
C MET A 315 14.57 18.89 -0.62
N THR A 316 14.46 17.60 -0.44
CA THR A 316 15.63 16.76 -0.18
C THR A 316 16.10 16.11 -1.49
N ARG A 317 17.42 16.02 -1.69
CA ARG A 317 17.94 15.01 -2.59
C ARG A 317 17.69 13.66 -1.93
N SER A 318 16.51 13.13 -2.11
CA SER A 318 16.33 11.71 -1.93
C SER A 318 17.11 11.03 -3.06
N VAL A 319 18.42 10.86 -2.87
CA VAL A 319 19.05 9.68 -3.43
C VAL A 319 18.33 8.57 -2.69
N PRO A 320 17.58 7.67 -3.34
CA PRO A 320 17.18 6.45 -2.67
C PRO A 320 18.49 5.80 -2.26
N VAL A 321 18.89 6.00 -1.01
CA VAL A 321 19.82 5.11 -0.36
C VAL A 321 19.02 3.82 -0.31
N LEU A 322 19.26 2.97 -1.31
CA LEU A 322 18.93 1.57 -1.21
C LEU A 322 19.48 1.19 0.15
N ALA A 323 18.58 0.99 1.12
CA ALA A 323 18.98 0.43 2.40
C ALA A 323 19.88 -0.74 2.04
N PRO A 324 21.09 -0.85 2.60
CA PRO A 324 21.93 -1.98 2.31
C PRO A 324 21.04 -3.18 2.56
N VAL A 325 20.74 -3.92 1.48
CA VAL A 325 20.04 -5.18 1.59
C VAL A 325 21.06 -6.04 2.32
N THR A 326 20.97 -6.01 3.64
CA THR A 326 21.57 -7.04 4.46
C THR A 326 20.76 -8.27 4.09
N VAL A 327 21.28 -9.05 3.15
CA VAL A 327 20.77 -10.38 2.86
C VAL A 327 21.11 -11.20 4.11
N VAL A 328 20.30 -11.00 5.13
CA VAL A 328 20.12 -12.03 6.13
C VAL A 328 19.42 -13.12 5.34
N ALA A 329 20.14 -14.20 5.05
CA ALA A 329 19.57 -15.42 4.52
C ALA A 329 18.66 -16.02 5.59
N SER A 330 17.56 -15.34 5.89
CA SER A 330 16.40 -15.96 6.49
C SER A 330 15.86 -16.86 5.39
N ARG A 331 15.86 -18.15 5.66
CA ARG A 331 15.11 -19.15 4.91
C ARG A 331 13.66 -18.70 4.86
N SER A 332 13.35 -17.77 3.95
CA SER A 332 11.98 -17.37 3.66
C SER A 332 11.36 -18.51 2.88
N ALA A 333 10.72 -19.39 3.62
CA ALA A 333 9.72 -20.25 3.06
C ALA A 333 8.72 -19.34 2.32
N GLY A 334 8.71 -19.37 1.00
CA GLY A 334 7.54 -18.95 0.32
C GLY A 334 7.56 -18.02 -0.87
N THR A 335 8.65 -17.90 -1.62
CA THR A 335 8.49 -17.33 -2.96
C THR A 335 7.77 -18.33 -3.86
N ALA A 336 6.93 -17.85 -4.81
CA ALA A 336 6.27 -18.71 -5.79
C ALA A 336 7.29 -19.61 -6.49
N MET A 337 8.47 -19.09 -6.80
CA MET A 337 9.59 -19.85 -7.35
C MET A 337 10.07 -20.99 -6.44
N ALA A 338 10.17 -20.79 -5.11
CA ALA A 338 10.59 -21.84 -4.19
C ALA A 338 9.52 -22.95 -4.07
N LYS A 339 8.24 -22.56 -4.06
CA LYS A 339 7.10 -23.49 -4.02
C LYS A 339 6.88 -24.21 -5.35
N SER A 340 7.30 -23.62 -6.46
CA SER A 340 7.14 -24.21 -7.80
C SER A 340 8.05 -25.40 -8.09
N GLY A 341 9.01 -25.70 -7.21
CA GLY A 341 10.00 -26.75 -7.42
C GLY A 341 11.22 -26.34 -8.27
N PHE A 342 11.43 -25.04 -8.50
CA PHE A 342 12.58 -24.52 -9.26
C PHE A 342 13.92 -25.10 -8.79
N PHE A 343 14.20 -25.01 -7.49
CA PHE A 343 15.48 -25.46 -6.93
C PHE A 343 15.66 -26.99 -7.00
N GLU A 344 14.55 -27.73 -6.95
CA GLU A 344 14.58 -29.19 -7.12
C GLU A 344 14.94 -29.54 -8.55
N ARG A 345 14.27 -28.95 -9.55
CA ARG A 345 14.56 -29.17 -10.97
C ARG A 345 15.97 -28.71 -11.35
N ARG A 346 16.47 -27.62 -10.74
CA ARG A 346 17.85 -27.19 -10.92
C ARG A 346 18.84 -28.24 -10.43
N ARG A 347 18.58 -28.90 -9.31
CA ARG A 347 19.42 -29.99 -8.80
C ARG A 347 19.40 -31.23 -9.70
N GLN A 348 18.26 -31.51 -10.32
CA GLN A 348 18.13 -32.62 -11.28
C GLN A 348 18.91 -32.37 -12.58
N GLY A 349 19.19 -31.11 -12.92
CA GLY A 349 20.07 -30.75 -14.03
C GLY A 349 19.50 -31.02 -15.43
N LEU A 350 18.16 -31.19 -15.57
CA LEU A 350 17.51 -31.49 -16.84
C LEU A 350 17.31 -30.31 -17.78
N GLY A 351 17.67 -29.09 -17.34
CA GLY A 351 17.56 -27.85 -18.09
C GLY A 351 18.71 -26.89 -17.79
N ALA A 352 18.68 -25.71 -18.37
CA ALA A 352 19.53 -24.58 -18.03
C ALA A 352 18.80 -23.68 -17.04
N PHE A 353 19.45 -23.29 -15.96
CA PHE A 353 18.86 -22.51 -14.86
C PHE A 353 19.71 -21.28 -14.57
N MET A 354 19.06 -20.16 -14.27
CA MET A 354 19.70 -18.93 -13.82
C MET A 354 18.90 -18.32 -12.67
N THR A 355 19.58 -17.96 -11.59
CA THR A 355 18.98 -17.29 -10.41
C THR A 355 19.04 -15.78 -10.55
N ALA A 356 18.30 -15.05 -9.70
CA ALA A 356 18.35 -13.59 -9.64
C ALA A 356 19.76 -13.04 -9.48
N GLU A 357 20.60 -13.69 -8.67
CA GLU A 357 21.99 -13.26 -8.45
C GLU A 357 22.87 -13.45 -9.70
N GLU A 358 22.64 -14.53 -10.43
CA GLU A 358 23.33 -14.80 -11.69
C GLU A 358 22.90 -13.82 -12.77
N ILE A 359 21.60 -13.48 -12.84
CA ILE A 359 21.03 -12.47 -13.75
C ILE A 359 21.59 -11.09 -13.44
N ALA A 360 21.62 -10.68 -12.18
CA ALA A 360 22.12 -9.38 -11.77
C ALA A 360 23.60 -9.16 -12.18
N ARG A 361 24.41 -10.22 -12.15
CA ARG A 361 25.82 -10.16 -12.57
C ARG A 361 26.02 -9.95 -14.07
N LEU A 362 24.96 -10.21 -14.88
CA LEU A 362 25.03 -9.99 -16.33
C LEU A 362 24.91 -8.53 -16.72
N HIS A 363 24.36 -7.68 -15.85
CA HIS A 363 24.04 -6.27 -16.13
C HIS A 363 23.24 -6.09 -17.43
N ALA A 364 22.40 -7.06 -17.77
CA ALA A 364 21.58 -7.00 -18.96
C ALA A 364 20.45 -5.99 -18.78
N LEU A 365 20.21 -5.16 -19.81
CA LEU A 365 19.16 -4.13 -19.77
C LEU A 365 17.79 -4.71 -20.15
N GLU A 366 17.76 -5.82 -20.86
CA GLU A 366 16.56 -6.44 -21.42
C GLU A 366 16.58 -7.96 -21.22
N LEU A 367 15.37 -8.57 -21.19
CA LEU A 367 15.19 -10.01 -21.08
C LEU A 367 15.95 -10.79 -22.18
N GLY A 368 15.97 -10.26 -23.41
CA GLY A 368 16.67 -10.87 -24.53
C GLY A 368 18.16 -11.08 -24.23
N GLY A 369 18.82 -10.06 -23.67
CA GLY A 369 20.23 -10.10 -23.30
C GLY A 369 20.54 -11.10 -22.17
N VAL A 370 19.56 -11.40 -21.30
CA VAL A 370 19.70 -12.48 -20.30
C VAL A 370 19.59 -13.85 -20.98
N LEU A 371 18.58 -14.04 -21.83
CA LEU A 371 18.32 -15.32 -22.50
C LEU A 371 19.47 -15.74 -23.44
N GLU A 372 20.12 -14.80 -24.13
CA GLU A 372 21.28 -15.06 -24.99
C GLU A 372 22.48 -15.66 -24.24
N ARG A 373 22.60 -15.37 -22.93
CA ARG A 373 23.66 -15.89 -22.07
C ARG A 373 23.36 -17.28 -21.51
N MET A 374 22.15 -17.78 -21.74
CA MET A 374 21.74 -19.10 -21.27
C MET A 374 21.94 -20.19 -22.35
N ARG A 375 22.35 -21.37 -21.90
CA ARG A 375 22.49 -22.51 -22.81
C ARG A 375 21.12 -22.93 -23.36
N GLY A 376 21.05 -23.25 -24.67
CA GLY A 376 19.84 -23.77 -25.32
C GLY A 376 18.98 -22.71 -25.97
N VAL A 377 19.34 -21.43 -25.86
CA VAL A 377 18.68 -20.34 -26.59
C VAL A 377 19.65 -19.69 -27.56
N ARG A 378 19.16 -19.30 -28.71
CA ARG A 378 19.87 -18.50 -29.72
C ARG A 378 18.95 -17.37 -30.15
N THR A 379 19.51 -16.20 -30.40
CA THR A 379 18.76 -15.10 -30.97
C THR A 379 18.74 -15.25 -32.49
N VAL A 380 17.55 -15.23 -33.06
CA VAL A 380 17.31 -15.10 -34.50
C VAL A 380 16.61 -13.78 -34.75
N TYR A 381 16.86 -13.18 -35.90
CA TYR A 381 16.18 -11.96 -36.30
C TYR A 381 15.00 -12.33 -37.21
N TRP A 382 13.81 -11.94 -36.81
CA TRP A 382 12.60 -12.17 -37.59
C TRP A 382 11.88 -10.84 -37.78
N GLY A 383 11.63 -10.47 -39.05
CA GLY A 383 11.03 -9.16 -39.34
C GLY A 383 11.83 -7.95 -38.81
N GLY A 384 13.15 -8.12 -38.57
CA GLY A 384 14.02 -7.08 -38.05
C GLY A 384 14.10 -7.03 -36.50
N ALA A 385 13.28 -7.81 -35.78
CA ALA A 385 13.29 -7.88 -34.33
C ALA A 385 14.05 -9.12 -33.81
N PRO A 386 14.87 -9.01 -32.75
CA PRO A 386 15.54 -10.14 -32.11
C PRO A 386 14.52 -11.03 -31.41
N MET A 387 14.61 -12.35 -31.64
CA MET A 387 13.72 -13.34 -31.06
C MET A 387 14.52 -14.53 -30.49
N PRO A 388 14.31 -14.90 -29.24
CA PRO A 388 14.88 -16.11 -28.68
C PRO A 388 14.34 -17.35 -29.41
N SER A 389 15.22 -18.22 -29.81
CA SER A 389 14.89 -19.46 -30.52
C SER A 389 15.66 -20.63 -29.96
N GLN A 390 15.17 -21.83 -30.22
CA GLN A 390 15.80 -23.10 -29.88
C GLN A 390 15.91 -24.00 -31.11
N LEU A 391 16.74 -25.01 -31.05
CA LEU A 391 16.75 -26.09 -32.04
C LEU A 391 15.74 -27.14 -31.63
N GLY A 392 14.66 -27.30 -32.39
CA GLY A 392 13.68 -28.34 -32.20
C GLY A 392 14.20 -29.73 -32.57
N ALA A 393 13.43 -30.76 -32.30
CA ALA A 393 13.78 -32.16 -32.48
C ALA A 393 14.21 -32.55 -33.92
N ALA A 394 13.79 -31.80 -34.92
CA ALA A 394 14.16 -31.98 -36.33
C ALA A 394 15.36 -31.12 -36.77
N GLY A 395 16.09 -30.49 -35.84
CA GLY A 395 17.17 -29.54 -36.14
C GLY A 395 16.71 -28.21 -36.77
N ARG A 396 15.42 -27.96 -36.76
CA ARG A 396 14.85 -26.69 -37.25
C ARG A 396 14.82 -25.67 -36.10
N THR A 397 15.13 -24.44 -36.43
CA THR A 397 15.01 -23.32 -35.50
C THR A 397 13.52 -23.05 -35.22
N CYS A 398 13.15 -22.99 -33.98
CA CYS A 398 11.77 -22.72 -33.56
C CYS A 398 11.74 -21.86 -32.28
N VAL A 399 10.62 -21.23 -32.02
CA VAL A 399 10.39 -20.37 -30.85
C VAL A 399 9.87 -21.23 -29.70
N PRO A 400 10.51 -21.20 -28.51
CA PRO A 400 10.03 -21.98 -27.37
C PRO A 400 8.71 -21.44 -26.81
N THR A 401 7.98 -22.27 -26.09
CA THR A 401 6.85 -21.81 -25.30
C THR A 401 7.34 -21.04 -24.08
N PHE A 402 6.84 -19.82 -23.86
CA PHE A 402 7.17 -19.00 -22.69
C PHE A 402 6.12 -19.15 -21.59
N PHE A 403 6.59 -19.29 -20.37
CA PHE A 403 5.80 -19.27 -19.16
C PHE A 403 6.29 -18.14 -18.25
N VAL A 404 5.37 -17.42 -17.64
CA VAL A 404 5.66 -16.43 -16.59
C VAL A 404 4.92 -16.85 -15.33
N ASP A 405 5.66 -17.02 -14.23
CA ASP A 405 5.14 -17.50 -12.94
C ASP A 405 4.29 -18.80 -13.06
N GLY A 406 4.67 -19.66 -14.00
CA GLY A 406 4.00 -20.95 -14.26
C GLY A 406 2.80 -20.87 -15.20
N MET A 407 2.38 -19.68 -15.63
CA MET A 407 1.31 -19.48 -16.61
C MET A 407 1.87 -19.35 -18.03
N VAL A 408 1.18 -19.92 -19.02
CA VAL A 408 1.57 -19.78 -20.42
C VAL A 408 1.42 -18.33 -20.86
N PHE A 409 2.50 -17.72 -21.29
CA PHE A 409 2.49 -16.38 -21.87
C PHE A 409 2.44 -16.41 -23.41
N MET A 410 3.23 -17.28 -24.02
CA MET A 410 3.32 -17.42 -25.46
C MET A 410 3.47 -18.90 -25.82
N VAL A 411 2.62 -19.39 -26.71
CA VAL A 411 2.67 -20.75 -27.23
C VAL A 411 3.39 -20.71 -28.58
N ASP A 412 4.28 -21.67 -28.76
CA ASP A 412 4.92 -21.95 -30.05
C ASP A 412 3.89 -22.20 -31.17
N GLY A 413 4.16 -21.66 -32.33
CA GLY A 413 3.35 -21.91 -33.51
C GLY A 413 4.20 -22.02 -34.77
N PRO A 414 3.90 -22.99 -35.66
CA PRO A 414 4.68 -23.22 -36.91
C PRO A 414 4.50 -22.16 -37.99
N ARG A 415 3.67 -21.14 -37.75
CA ARG A 415 3.35 -20.11 -38.75
C ARG A 415 3.21 -18.74 -38.13
N LEU A 416 4.33 -18.10 -37.84
CA LEU A 416 4.32 -16.65 -37.71
C LEU A 416 4.19 -16.06 -39.14
N SER A 417 2.99 -15.59 -39.47
CA SER A 417 2.79 -14.81 -40.69
C SER A 417 3.55 -13.49 -40.58
N ALA A 418 4.12 -13.02 -41.66
CA ALA A 418 4.94 -11.79 -41.71
C ALA A 418 4.18 -10.49 -41.28
N SER A 419 2.89 -10.58 -41.00
CA SER A 419 2.02 -9.48 -40.58
C SER A 419 1.65 -9.49 -39.08
N THR A 420 2.18 -10.41 -38.27
CA THR A 420 1.78 -10.57 -36.89
C THR A 420 2.80 -9.85 -35.97
N HIS A 421 2.30 -9.03 -35.06
CA HIS A 421 3.08 -8.42 -34.00
C HIS A 421 3.72 -9.51 -33.12
N TYR A 422 5.01 -9.34 -32.77
CA TYR A 422 5.75 -10.37 -32.04
C TYR A 422 5.55 -10.26 -30.54
N PRO A 423 4.91 -11.25 -29.90
CA PRO A 423 4.64 -11.20 -28.45
C PRO A 423 5.90 -11.18 -27.58
N PHE A 424 7.09 -11.54 -28.12
CA PHE A 424 8.33 -11.48 -27.34
C PHE A 424 8.80 -10.05 -27.08
N SER A 425 8.57 -9.11 -28.00
CA SER A 425 8.87 -7.69 -27.73
C SER A 425 8.05 -7.16 -26.57
N ASP A 426 6.79 -7.59 -26.48
CA ASP A 426 5.89 -7.23 -25.37
C ASP A 426 6.36 -7.86 -24.05
N LEU A 427 6.77 -9.12 -24.08
CA LEU A 427 7.34 -9.81 -22.93
C LEU A 427 8.64 -9.14 -22.47
N SER A 428 9.54 -8.82 -23.39
CA SER A 428 10.81 -8.16 -23.09
C SER A 428 10.63 -6.73 -22.58
N GLY A 429 9.61 -6.03 -23.03
CA GLY A 429 9.23 -4.71 -22.53
C GLY A 429 8.52 -4.74 -21.18
N ALA A 430 7.80 -5.84 -20.89
CA ALA A 430 7.04 -5.98 -19.66
C ALA A 430 7.87 -6.55 -18.48
N ILE A 431 8.91 -7.35 -18.78
CA ILE A 431 9.74 -8.01 -17.76
C ILE A 431 11.16 -7.42 -17.79
N VAL A 432 11.43 -6.55 -16.82
CA VAL A 432 12.75 -6.00 -16.58
C VAL A 432 13.60 -7.04 -15.84
N PRO A 433 14.88 -7.27 -16.22
CA PRO A 433 15.75 -8.27 -15.58
C PRO A 433 15.83 -8.20 -14.05
N GLU A 434 15.70 -7.01 -13.48
CA GLU A 434 15.71 -6.77 -12.03
C GLU A 434 14.54 -7.43 -11.27
N PHE A 435 13.42 -7.68 -11.94
CA PHE A 435 12.26 -8.34 -11.34
C PHE A 435 12.30 -9.86 -11.51
N ILE A 436 13.24 -10.39 -12.29
CA ILE A 436 13.36 -11.83 -12.51
C ILE A 436 14.03 -12.48 -11.31
N ARG A 437 13.37 -13.48 -10.74
CA ARG A 437 13.87 -14.30 -9.63
C ARG A 437 14.57 -15.56 -10.09
N GLY A 438 14.17 -16.07 -11.25
CA GLY A 438 14.81 -17.22 -11.85
C GLY A 438 14.32 -17.47 -13.26
N ILE A 439 15.14 -18.15 -14.06
CA ILE A 439 14.79 -18.60 -15.41
C ILE A 439 15.15 -20.06 -15.53
N GLU A 440 14.27 -20.84 -16.15
CA GLU A 440 14.49 -22.23 -16.52
C GLU A 440 14.36 -22.36 -18.04
N ILE A 441 15.26 -23.04 -18.67
CA ILE A 441 15.24 -23.32 -20.12
C ILE A 441 15.36 -24.81 -20.36
N TYR A 442 14.38 -25.35 -21.07
CA TYR A 442 14.32 -26.74 -21.48
C TYR A 442 14.35 -26.79 -23.01
N SER A 443 15.45 -27.27 -23.58
CA SER A 443 15.67 -27.27 -25.03
C SER A 443 15.37 -28.62 -25.71
N SER A 444 14.98 -29.62 -24.93
CA SER A 444 14.66 -30.96 -25.46
C SER A 444 13.33 -31.44 -24.90
N PRO A 445 12.42 -31.98 -25.70
CA PRO A 445 11.11 -32.45 -25.25
C PRO A 445 11.17 -33.45 -24.06
N GLY A 446 12.16 -34.33 -24.05
CA GLY A 446 12.32 -35.30 -22.97
C GLY A 446 12.81 -34.73 -21.64
N THR A 447 13.20 -33.48 -21.59
CA THR A 447 13.65 -32.80 -20.36
C THR A 447 12.63 -31.82 -19.79
N ILE A 448 11.55 -31.56 -20.52
CA ILE A 448 10.53 -30.58 -20.10
C ILE A 448 9.66 -31.21 -19.01
N PRO A 449 9.51 -30.59 -17.84
CA PRO A 449 8.54 -31.03 -16.82
C PRO A 449 7.13 -31.02 -17.38
N ALA A 450 6.31 -32.02 -17.04
CA ALA A 450 4.96 -32.21 -17.61
C ALA A 450 4.07 -30.95 -17.50
N GLN A 451 4.25 -30.16 -16.45
CA GLN A 451 3.51 -28.89 -16.26
C GLN A 451 3.89 -27.79 -17.25
N PHE A 452 5.08 -27.85 -17.84
CA PHE A 452 5.60 -26.91 -18.82
C PHE A 452 5.71 -27.52 -20.21
N ASP A 453 5.21 -28.73 -20.40
CA ASP A 453 5.23 -29.41 -21.70
C ASP A 453 4.01 -29.02 -22.52
N ARG A 454 4.24 -28.20 -23.54
CA ARG A 454 3.29 -27.84 -24.59
C ARG A 454 3.87 -28.20 -25.97
N SER A 455 4.92 -29.02 -25.99
CA SER A 455 5.72 -29.30 -27.16
C SER A 455 5.08 -30.32 -28.13
N SER A 456 3.86 -30.78 -27.87
CA SER A 456 3.18 -31.84 -28.63
C SER A 456 3.03 -31.57 -30.13
N PHE A 457 3.22 -30.31 -30.57
CA PHE A 457 3.03 -29.91 -31.99
C PHE A 457 4.33 -29.58 -32.75
N THR A 458 5.39 -29.12 -32.06
CA THR A 458 6.56 -28.56 -32.75
C THR A 458 7.90 -29.15 -32.32
N GLY A 459 7.95 -29.83 -31.18
CA GLY A 459 9.20 -30.34 -30.61
C GLY A 459 10.16 -29.24 -30.16
N CYS A 460 9.69 -27.99 -30.03
CA CYS A 460 10.39 -26.90 -29.38
C CYS A 460 10.40 -27.07 -27.86
N GLY A 461 11.33 -26.42 -27.20
CA GLY A 461 11.45 -26.44 -25.76
C GLY A 461 10.55 -25.41 -25.06
N SER A 462 10.81 -25.18 -23.79
CA SER A 462 10.10 -24.23 -22.95
C SER A 462 11.05 -23.32 -22.21
N VAL A 463 10.66 -22.06 -22.02
CA VAL A 463 11.32 -21.05 -21.18
C VAL A 463 10.36 -20.65 -20.08
N VAL A 464 10.77 -20.81 -18.83
CA VAL A 464 9.97 -20.46 -17.65
C VAL A 464 10.65 -19.32 -16.92
N ILE A 465 9.95 -18.23 -16.73
CA ILE A 465 10.44 -17.02 -16.06
C ILE A 465 9.67 -16.85 -14.75
N TRP A 466 10.40 -16.72 -13.67
CA TRP A 466 9.85 -16.48 -12.33
C TRP A 466 10.09 -15.04 -11.91
N THR A 467 9.03 -14.32 -11.59
CA THR A 467 9.07 -12.92 -11.15
C THR A 467 8.73 -12.76 -9.66
N ARG A 468 8.28 -13.86 -9.00
CA ARG A 468 7.84 -13.89 -7.60
C ARG A 468 8.58 -14.93 -6.76
#